data_850e26b1cb0fa687c5333b20ac25f3ed
#
_entry.id   850e26b1cb0fa687c5333b20ac25f3ed
#
_cell.length_a   1.000
_cell.length_b   1.000
_cell.length_c   1.000
_cell.angle_alpha   90.00
_cell.angle_beta   90.00
_cell.angle_gamma   90.00
#
_symmetry.space_group_name_H-M   'P 1'
#
loop_
_entity.id
_entity.type
_entity.pdbx_description
1 polymer ?
#
loop_
_entity_poly.entity_id
_entity_poly.type
_entity_poly.pdbx_seq_one_letter_code
_entity_poly.pdbx_strand_id
1 'polypeptide(L)'
;MRMKRKTTFRLAAAALAMTQLVTAAASAAFTNGFSWSYPVGEGLTYTRTEGKNTAGVQRANVLTYEPNTGVSPVMVYAGDTVYGSKATITNAVKYLQNQGKTVIGGTNADFFVMSSGVPIGLVIDKGTLVSSDAWQYAVGFKKDGTAVIGRPTMGIRITGASGSCSVSYFNKTRTTAGAYLLDRNYDEATHFAAKGSYIVLEREDSTPVKAGGSVKLKVVSKGTGSSSFAIGENQMVLTKSDGANVPSWVDFPVGEDVTLSITAADPAWSEVEYAVGGKLLIDDSTVTTSGIDAAASRRARSAIGVKSDGTVVLYEIDGNQSSVSTGLTAAELGEELKELGCVRALCLDGGGSSAMALRQPGASETSLISSPSDGSQRACANYIFFTANTPADGVTAHAVLTPSYRYILPGASTWFSIKGADASYGPAEAPADLVFE
;
A
#
# COMPACT_ATOMS: atom_id res chain seq x y z
N MET A 1 46.23 13.21 39.41
CA MET A 1 45.69 11.86 39.29
C MET A 1 44.20 11.95 38.96
N ARG A 2 43.85 11.92 37.66
CA ARG A 2 42.46 11.99 37.20
C ARG A 2 42.00 10.60 36.86
N MET A 3 41.12 10.04 37.69
CA MET A 3 40.43 8.78 37.43
C MET A 3 39.45 8.96 36.27
N LYS A 4 39.74 8.31 35.14
CA LYS A 4 38.76 8.13 34.07
C LYS A 4 37.74 7.11 34.55
N ARG A 5 36.51 7.56 34.79
CA ARG A 5 35.37 6.65 34.97
C ARG A 5 35.13 5.93 33.63
N LYS A 6 35.41 4.65 33.55
CA LYS A 6 34.91 3.77 32.50
C LYS A 6 33.41 3.58 32.71
N THR A 7 32.62 4.27 31.89
CA THR A 7 31.18 4.01 31.82
C THR A 7 31.02 2.72 31.03
N THR A 8 30.84 1.62 31.71
CA THR A 8 30.50 0.35 31.09
C THR A 8 29.05 0.42 30.71
N PHE A 9 28.76 0.73 29.44
CA PHE A 9 27.42 0.51 28.88
C PHE A 9 27.23 -1.02 28.82
N ARG A 10 26.44 -1.56 29.70
CA ARG A 10 25.81 -2.86 29.51
C ARG A 10 24.70 -2.64 28.45
N LEU A 11 25.06 -2.72 27.18
CA LEU A 11 24.07 -3.01 26.16
C LEU A 11 23.52 -4.40 26.51
N ALA A 12 22.24 -4.49 26.93
CA ALA A 12 21.50 -5.69 26.74
C ALA A 12 21.41 -5.86 25.21
N ALA A 13 22.40 -6.54 24.64
CA ALA A 13 22.37 -6.94 23.24
C ALA A 13 21.20 -7.89 23.11
N ALA A 14 20.04 -7.39 22.67
CA ALA A 14 19.11 -8.21 21.94
C ALA A 14 19.88 -8.61 20.68
N ALA A 15 20.63 -9.70 20.77
CA ALA A 15 21.23 -10.33 19.62
C ALA A 15 20.07 -10.57 18.66
N LEU A 16 20.09 -9.92 17.50
CA LEU A 16 19.22 -10.24 16.36
C LEU A 16 19.66 -11.63 15.90
N ALA A 17 19.36 -12.66 16.70
CA ALA A 17 19.56 -14.03 16.31
C ALA A 17 18.58 -14.30 15.18
N MET A 18 19.07 -14.51 13.96
CA MET A 18 18.27 -15.11 12.91
C MET A 18 17.87 -16.49 13.39
N THR A 19 16.71 -16.61 14.02
CA THR A 19 16.14 -17.90 14.36
C THR A 19 15.70 -18.56 13.06
N GLN A 20 16.49 -19.52 12.60
CA GLN A 20 16.04 -20.47 11.59
C GLN A 20 15.09 -21.44 12.27
N LEU A 21 13.81 -21.14 12.28
CA LEU A 21 12.82 -22.18 12.53
C LEU A 21 12.66 -22.94 11.23
N VAL A 22 13.33 -24.09 11.11
CA VAL A 22 12.96 -25.12 10.13
C VAL A 22 11.67 -25.75 10.66
N THR A 23 10.56 -25.08 10.41
CA THR A 23 9.26 -25.71 10.54
C THR A 23 8.97 -26.39 9.20
N ALA A 24 8.89 -27.71 9.21
CA ALA A 24 8.21 -28.47 8.19
C ALA A 24 6.70 -28.16 8.30
N ALA A 25 6.30 -26.97 7.90
CA ALA A 25 4.90 -26.60 7.76
C ALA A 25 4.47 -27.02 6.36
N ALA A 26 3.64 -28.03 6.26
CA ALA A 26 2.91 -28.34 5.06
C ALA A 26 1.82 -27.29 4.90
N SER A 27 2.12 -26.19 4.20
CA SER A 27 1.15 -25.19 3.79
C SER A 27 0.69 -25.44 2.36
N ALA A 28 -0.38 -24.79 1.94
CA ALA A 28 -0.84 -24.83 0.55
C ALA A 28 0.25 -24.37 -0.45
N ALA A 29 1.12 -23.44 -0.03
CA ALA A 29 2.23 -22.95 -0.85
C ALA A 29 3.50 -23.77 -0.71
N PHE A 30 3.77 -24.42 0.45
CA PHE A 30 5.05 -25.04 0.75
C PHE A 30 4.88 -26.42 1.36
N THR A 31 5.02 -27.49 0.57
CA THR A 31 5.04 -28.87 1.10
C THR A 31 6.40 -29.24 1.68
N ASN A 32 7.48 -28.65 1.15
CA ASN A 32 8.84 -28.75 1.65
C ASN A 32 9.49 -27.37 1.52
N GLY A 33 9.58 -26.65 2.61
CA GLY A 33 10.15 -25.32 2.62
C GLY A 33 10.92 -25.04 3.90
N PHE A 34 11.61 -23.92 3.88
CA PHE A 34 12.27 -23.37 5.05
C PHE A 34 12.06 -21.85 5.04
N SER A 35 11.91 -21.32 6.22
CA SER A 35 11.71 -19.90 6.45
C SER A 35 12.80 -19.35 7.34
N TRP A 36 13.13 -18.08 7.13
CA TRP A 36 13.92 -17.31 8.08
C TRP A 36 13.29 -15.94 8.29
N SER A 37 13.32 -15.49 9.52
CA SER A 37 12.73 -14.23 9.95
C SER A 37 13.73 -13.39 10.72
N TYR A 38 13.64 -12.08 10.59
CA TYR A 38 14.40 -11.13 11.39
C TYR A 38 13.70 -9.78 11.43
N PRO A 39 13.84 -9.02 12.54
CA PRO A 39 13.30 -7.67 12.63
C PRO A 39 14.03 -6.73 11.66
N VAL A 40 13.28 -5.82 11.05
CA VAL A 40 13.75 -4.80 10.12
C VAL A 40 13.35 -3.39 10.54
N GLY A 41 12.56 -3.28 11.61
CA GLY A 41 12.09 -2.08 12.29
C GLY A 41 11.48 -2.47 13.62
N GLU A 42 11.30 -1.52 14.52
CA GLU A 42 10.59 -1.76 15.78
C GLU A 42 9.12 -2.12 15.48
N GLY A 43 8.71 -3.36 15.80
CA GLY A 43 7.40 -3.89 15.45
C GLY A 43 7.23 -4.27 13.97
N LEU A 44 8.32 -4.35 13.20
CA LEU A 44 8.29 -4.83 11.82
C LEU A 44 9.27 -5.96 11.60
N THR A 45 8.75 -7.12 11.24
CA THR A 45 9.53 -8.34 10.97
C THR A 45 9.41 -8.72 9.49
N TYR A 46 10.53 -9.05 8.89
CA TYR A 46 10.58 -9.65 7.56
C TYR A 46 10.79 -11.16 7.66
N THR A 47 10.01 -11.91 6.88
CA THR A 47 10.13 -13.36 6.71
C THR A 47 10.27 -13.69 5.24
N ARG A 48 11.24 -14.55 4.91
CA ARG A 48 11.34 -15.17 3.59
C ARG A 48 11.14 -16.65 3.71
N THR A 49 10.31 -17.20 2.84
CA THR A 49 10.10 -18.66 2.71
C THR A 49 10.46 -19.10 1.29
N GLU A 50 11.29 -20.13 1.21
CA GLU A 50 11.64 -20.79 -0.04
C GLU A 50 11.38 -22.29 0.07
N GLY A 51 10.86 -22.89 -1.00
CA GLY A 51 10.54 -24.31 -0.96
C GLY A 51 9.88 -24.79 -2.24
N LYS A 52 9.09 -25.84 -2.12
CA LYS A 52 8.36 -26.45 -3.24
C LYS A 52 6.95 -26.84 -2.80
N ASN A 53 6.05 -26.85 -3.75
CA ASN A 53 4.79 -27.58 -3.69
C ASN A 53 4.64 -28.49 -4.93
N THR A 54 3.47 -29.07 -5.13
CA THR A 54 3.19 -29.95 -6.28
C THR A 54 3.34 -29.24 -7.64
N ALA A 55 3.25 -27.90 -7.68
CA ALA A 55 3.37 -27.11 -8.91
C ALA A 55 4.83 -26.71 -9.22
N GLY A 56 5.76 -26.83 -8.28
CA GLY A 56 7.17 -26.48 -8.46
C GLY A 56 7.76 -25.68 -7.32
N VAL A 57 8.83 -24.93 -7.60
CA VAL A 57 9.49 -24.05 -6.63
C VAL A 57 8.61 -22.87 -6.28
N GLN A 58 8.75 -22.40 -5.03
CA GLN A 58 8.00 -21.28 -4.49
C GLN A 58 8.94 -20.37 -3.68
N ARG A 59 8.72 -19.06 -3.76
CA ARG A 59 9.48 -18.06 -3.02
C ARG A 59 8.59 -16.91 -2.60
N ALA A 60 8.35 -16.78 -1.29
CA ALA A 60 7.52 -15.75 -0.69
C ALA A 60 8.31 -14.80 0.19
N ASN A 61 7.87 -13.56 0.24
CA ASN A 61 8.35 -12.46 1.06
C ASN A 61 7.18 -11.93 1.90
N VAL A 62 7.38 -11.79 3.20
CA VAL A 62 6.33 -11.35 4.13
C VAL A 62 6.88 -10.26 5.04
N LEU A 63 6.12 -9.18 5.18
CA LEU A 63 6.32 -8.18 6.22
C LEU A 63 5.17 -8.29 7.24
N THR A 64 5.51 -8.52 8.50
CA THR A 64 4.56 -8.56 9.61
C THR A 64 4.75 -7.30 10.45
N TYR A 65 3.70 -6.49 10.54
CA TYR A 65 3.72 -5.19 11.21
C TYR A 65 2.79 -5.20 12.42
N GLU A 66 3.32 -4.77 13.56
CA GLU A 66 2.59 -4.54 14.80
C GLU A 66 2.27 -3.04 14.92
N PRO A 67 0.99 -2.63 14.98
CA PRO A 67 0.60 -1.23 15.16
C PRO A 67 1.13 -0.62 16.47
N ASN A 68 1.19 0.72 16.51
CA ASN A 68 1.64 1.50 17.67
C ASN A 68 3.10 1.23 18.09
N THR A 69 3.98 0.99 17.13
CA THR A 69 5.41 0.75 17.33
C THR A 69 6.26 1.86 16.69
N GLY A 70 7.57 1.66 16.58
CA GLY A 70 8.50 2.61 15.96
C GLY A 70 8.38 2.74 14.44
N VAL A 71 7.35 2.13 13.83
CA VAL A 71 7.10 2.09 12.38
C VAL A 71 5.69 2.56 12.07
N SER A 72 5.52 3.28 10.97
CA SER A 72 4.21 3.72 10.47
C SER A 72 3.96 3.27 9.05
N PRO A 73 2.72 2.81 8.72
CA PRO A 73 2.32 2.56 7.35
C PRO A 73 2.10 3.89 6.61
N VAL A 74 2.46 3.91 5.34
CA VAL A 74 2.15 5.01 4.42
C VAL A 74 1.69 4.44 3.09
N MET A 75 0.75 5.10 2.43
CA MET A 75 0.40 4.84 1.05
C MET A 75 1.06 5.90 0.17
N VAL A 76 1.51 5.52 -1.01
CA VAL A 76 2.03 6.46 -2.00
C VAL A 76 1.50 6.13 -3.40
N TYR A 77 1.05 7.16 -4.10
CA TYR A 77 0.89 7.18 -5.55
C TYR A 77 1.99 8.10 -6.09
N ALA A 78 3.03 7.56 -6.67
CA ALA A 78 4.29 8.25 -6.94
C ALA A 78 4.14 9.42 -7.94
N GLY A 79 3.55 10.53 -7.49
CA GLY A 79 3.26 11.75 -8.21
C GLY A 79 2.26 12.60 -7.43
N ASP A 80 1.96 13.79 -7.94
CA ASP A 80 1.03 14.71 -7.29
C ASP A 80 -0.43 14.49 -7.73
N THR A 81 -0.65 13.60 -8.71
CA THR A 81 -1.95 13.29 -9.31
C THR A 81 -2.13 11.79 -9.51
N VAL A 82 -3.36 11.30 -9.58
CA VAL A 82 -3.63 9.87 -9.84
C VAL A 82 -3.63 9.51 -11.32
N TYR A 83 -3.83 10.47 -12.22
CA TYR A 83 -3.75 10.26 -13.65
C TYR A 83 -2.29 10.36 -14.14
N GLY A 84 -1.79 9.35 -14.81
CA GLY A 84 -0.43 9.33 -15.33
C GLY A 84 0.68 8.99 -14.33
N SER A 85 0.41 8.99 -13.03
CA SER A 85 1.40 8.86 -11.96
C SER A 85 1.76 7.42 -11.62
N LYS A 86 2.21 6.66 -12.62
CA LYS A 86 2.76 5.31 -12.40
C LYS A 86 4.25 5.38 -12.14
N ALA A 87 4.72 4.61 -11.15
CA ALA A 87 6.15 4.46 -10.87
C ALA A 87 6.51 3.00 -10.60
N THR A 88 7.76 2.63 -10.79
CA THR A 88 8.30 1.38 -10.26
C THR A 88 8.41 1.46 -8.74
N ILE A 89 8.41 0.32 -8.05
CA ILE A 89 8.55 0.31 -6.58
C ILE A 89 9.82 1.04 -6.12
N THR A 90 10.93 0.91 -6.86
CA THR A 90 12.18 1.61 -6.55
C THR A 90 12.04 3.13 -6.67
N ASN A 91 11.30 3.61 -7.67
CA ASN A 91 11.04 5.05 -7.83
C ASN A 91 10.04 5.56 -6.78
N ALA A 92 9.06 4.75 -6.37
CA ALA A 92 8.14 5.09 -5.27
C ALA A 92 8.90 5.20 -3.93
N VAL A 93 9.87 4.32 -3.67
CA VAL A 93 10.80 4.45 -2.52
C VAL A 93 11.55 5.77 -2.57
N LYS A 94 12.17 6.11 -3.70
CA LYS A 94 12.91 7.38 -3.87
C LYS A 94 11.99 8.60 -3.69
N TYR A 95 10.77 8.55 -4.20
CA TYR A 95 9.78 9.62 -4.01
C TYR A 95 9.51 9.90 -2.53
N LEU A 96 9.31 8.85 -1.70
CA LEU A 96 9.14 8.99 -0.26
C LEU A 96 10.42 9.48 0.44
N GLN A 97 11.58 8.98 0.04
CA GLN A 97 12.89 9.41 0.59
C GLN A 97 13.15 10.89 0.31
N ASN A 98 12.78 11.40 -0.88
CA ASN A 98 12.87 12.83 -1.20
C ASN A 98 11.94 13.69 -0.34
N GLN A 99 10.89 13.11 0.24
CA GLN A 99 10.01 13.75 1.24
C GLN A 99 10.52 13.57 2.68
N GLY A 100 11.75 13.09 2.88
CA GLY A 100 12.37 12.88 4.19
C GLY A 100 11.90 11.63 4.93
N LYS A 101 11.20 10.69 4.26
CA LYS A 101 10.77 9.44 4.87
C LYS A 101 11.87 8.38 4.85
N THR A 102 12.05 7.69 5.97
CA THR A 102 12.94 6.53 6.06
C THR A 102 12.15 5.26 5.73
N VAL A 103 12.16 4.86 4.45
CA VAL A 103 11.40 3.68 3.98
C VAL A 103 12.11 2.41 4.40
N ILE A 104 11.40 1.51 5.10
CA ILE A 104 11.92 0.20 5.52
C ILE A 104 11.56 -0.87 4.49
N GLY A 105 10.30 -0.97 4.10
CA GLY A 105 9.87 -1.94 3.10
C GLY A 105 8.40 -1.79 2.75
N GLY A 106 7.97 -2.51 1.71
CA GLY A 106 6.58 -2.46 1.26
C GLY A 106 6.37 -3.16 -0.08
N THR A 107 5.13 -3.11 -0.57
CA THR A 107 4.70 -3.79 -1.78
C THR A 107 3.81 -2.90 -2.66
N ASN A 108 3.62 -3.27 -3.93
CA ASN A 108 2.59 -2.69 -4.78
C ASN A 108 1.21 -2.90 -4.17
N ALA A 109 0.23 -2.08 -4.56
CA ALA A 109 -1.09 -2.14 -3.94
C ALA A 109 -2.23 -2.34 -4.94
N ASP A 110 -3.04 -1.31 -5.19
CA ASP A 110 -4.31 -1.43 -5.91
C ASP A 110 -4.16 -1.76 -7.40
N PHE A 111 -5.20 -2.35 -7.96
CA PHE A 111 -5.41 -2.47 -9.39
C PHE A 111 -5.60 -1.08 -10.02
N PHE A 112 -5.22 -0.92 -11.28
CA PHE A 112 -5.30 0.36 -11.98
C PHE A 112 -5.58 0.22 -13.47
N VAL A 113 -6.02 1.30 -14.07
CA VAL A 113 -6.22 1.38 -15.52
C VAL A 113 -4.85 1.55 -16.19
N MET A 114 -4.40 0.53 -16.91
CA MET A 114 -3.04 0.46 -17.49
C MET A 114 -2.68 1.69 -18.34
N SER A 115 -3.63 2.23 -19.10
CA SER A 115 -3.40 3.39 -20.00
C SER A 115 -3.23 4.71 -19.25
N SER A 116 -4.05 4.94 -18.19
CA SER A 116 -4.07 6.22 -17.46
C SER A 116 -3.36 6.19 -16.11
N GLY A 117 -3.10 5.00 -15.55
CA GLY A 117 -2.58 4.88 -14.19
C GLY A 117 -3.61 5.09 -13.08
N VAL A 118 -4.83 5.50 -13.41
CA VAL A 118 -5.87 5.79 -12.40
C VAL A 118 -6.21 4.53 -11.61
N PRO A 119 -6.07 4.55 -10.27
CA PRO A 119 -6.45 3.44 -9.40
C PRO A 119 -7.92 3.07 -9.53
N ILE A 120 -8.25 1.77 -9.45
CA ILE A 120 -9.65 1.31 -9.52
C ILE A 120 -10.34 1.53 -8.18
N GLY A 121 -9.68 1.24 -7.07
CA GLY A 121 -10.23 1.36 -5.73
C GLY A 121 -10.05 2.73 -5.09
N LEU A 122 -10.29 2.75 -3.78
CA LEU A 122 -10.15 3.92 -2.93
C LEU A 122 -8.69 4.38 -2.83
N VAL A 123 -8.50 5.70 -2.81
CA VAL A 123 -7.23 6.33 -2.42
C VAL A 123 -7.52 7.40 -1.37
N ILE A 124 -6.95 7.25 -0.18
CA ILE A 124 -6.88 8.29 0.86
C ILE A 124 -5.40 8.54 1.14
N ASP A 125 -4.98 9.80 1.12
CA ASP A 125 -3.63 10.24 1.47
C ASP A 125 -3.70 11.34 2.52
N LYS A 126 -3.06 11.13 3.67
CA LYS A 126 -3.03 12.06 4.81
C LYS A 126 -4.43 12.54 5.21
N GLY A 127 -5.39 11.61 5.27
CA GLY A 127 -6.79 11.88 5.61
C GLY A 127 -7.60 12.54 4.49
N THR A 128 -7.01 12.87 3.36
CA THR A 128 -7.69 13.44 2.20
C THR A 128 -8.17 12.33 1.27
N LEU A 129 -9.46 12.35 0.91
CA LEU A 129 -10.00 11.49 -0.14
C LEU A 129 -9.45 11.96 -1.49
N VAL A 130 -8.58 11.17 -2.08
CA VAL A 130 -7.94 11.44 -3.38
C VAL A 130 -8.74 10.82 -4.53
N SER A 131 -9.28 9.61 -4.32
CA SER A 131 -10.07 8.91 -5.34
C SER A 131 -11.07 7.96 -4.69
N SER A 132 -12.29 7.86 -5.22
CA SER A 132 -13.37 7.07 -4.62
C SER A 132 -13.16 5.56 -4.79
N ASP A 133 -13.90 4.79 -4.01
CA ASP A 133 -13.78 3.32 -3.90
C ASP A 133 -14.30 2.54 -5.11
N ALA A 134 -15.06 3.15 -6.00
CA ALA A 134 -15.72 2.49 -7.12
C ALA A 134 -16.36 1.14 -6.75
N TRP A 135 -16.96 1.04 -5.54
CA TRP A 135 -17.62 -0.14 -4.97
C TRP A 135 -16.66 -1.32 -4.65
N GLN A 136 -15.37 -1.06 -4.56
CA GLN A 136 -14.36 -2.06 -4.20
C GLN A 136 -14.15 -2.13 -2.67
N TYR A 137 -13.49 -3.20 -2.22
CA TYR A 137 -12.92 -3.26 -0.88
C TYR A 137 -11.66 -2.40 -0.81
N ALA A 138 -11.31 -2.00 0.41
CA ALA A 138 -10.10 -1.25 0.67
C ALA A 138 -9.47 -1.66 2.02
N VAL A 139 -8.18 -1.41 2.16
CA VAL A 139 -7.49 -1.35 3.43
C VAL A 139 -7.21 0.11 3.74
N GLY A 140 -7.52 0.52 4.98
CA GLY A 140 -7.21 1.85 5.51
C GLY A 140 -6.34 1.73 6.76
N PHE A 141 -5.41 2.66 6.92
CA PHE A 141 -4.59 2.80 8.12
C PHE A 141 -4.97 4.08 8.84
N LYS A 142 -5.25 3.98 10.14
CA LYS A 142 -5.50 5.11 11.01
C LYS A 142 -4.18 5.77 11.44
N LYS A 143 -4.27 6.92 12.09
CA LYS A 143 -3.10 7.68 12.56
C LYS A 143 -2.20 6.90 13.53
N ASP A 144 -2.78 6.01 14.31
CA ASP A 144 -2.07 5.12 15.22
C ASP A 144 -1.46 3.88 14.54
N GLY A 145 -1.60 3.77 13.21
CA GLY A 145 -1.12 2.64 12.42
C GLY A 145 -2.02 1.42 12.41
N THR A 146 -3.14 1.42 13.15
CA THR A 146 -4.11 0.32 13.10
C THR A 146 -4.80 0.27 11.74
N ALA A 147 -5.10 -0.94 11.27
CA ALA A 147 -5.69 -1.16 9.97
C ALA A 147 -7.18 -1.53 10.05
N VAL A 148 -7.95 -1.07 9.06
CA VAL A 148 -9.32 -1.50 8.80
C VAL A 148 -9.40 -2.07 7.39
N ILE A 149 -10.04 -3.24 7.23
CA ILE A 149 -10.36 -3.83 5.91
C ILE A 149 -11.87 -3.93 5.78
N GLY A 150 -12.42 -3.39 4.69
CA GLY A 150 -13.85 -3.42 4.45
C GLY A 150 -14.25 -2.74 3.16
N ARG A 151 -15.55 -2.55 2.99
CA ARG A 151 -16.13 -1.68 1.96
C ARG A 151 -16.34 -0.30 2.54
N PRO A 152 -15.64 0.73 2.04
CA PRO A 152 -15.83 2.11 2.51
C PRO A 152 -17.25 2.62 2.26
N THR A 153 -17.86 2.24 1.13
CA THR A 153 -19.22 2.65 0.70
C THR A 153 -19.42 4.15 0.90
N MET A 154 -18.63 4.93 0.16
CA MET A 154 -18.64 6.38 0.24
C MET A 154 -19.83 6.96 -0.50
N GLY A 155 -20.66 7.77 0.17
CA GLY A 155 -21.68 8.60 -0.43
C GLY A 155 -21.11 9.97 -0.73
N ILE A 156 -21.03 10.36 -2.01
CA ILE A 156 -20.53 11.66 -2.46
C ILE A 156 -21.68 12.42 -3.09
N ARG A 157 -21.98 13.63 -2.58
CA ARG A 157 -23.16 14.39 -2.99
C ARG A 157 -22.84 15.89 -3.06
N ILE A 158 -23.34 16.55 -4.10
CA ILE A 158 -23.33 18.00 -4.23
C ILE A 158 -24.76 18.48 -4.06
N THR A 159 -24.99 19.41 -3.13
CA THR A 159 -26.33 19.95 -2.81
C THR A 159 -26.30 21.47 -2.84
N GLY A 160 -27.25 22.08 -3.51
CA GLY A 160 -27.53 23.51 -3.57
C GLY A 160 -29.03 23.81 -3.48
N ALA A 161 -29.40 25.04 -3.66
CA ALA A 161 -30.81 25.45 -3.68
C ALA A 161 -31.61 24.82 -4.82
N SER A 162 -30.96 24.57 -5.97
CA SER A 162 -31.55 23.93 -7.16
C SER A 162 -31.75 22.42 -7.02
N GLY A 163 -31.21 21.78 -5.99
CA GLY A 163 -31.35 20.35 -5.78
C GLY A 163 -30.07 19.65 -5.32
N SER A 164 -30.01 18.34 -5.56
CA SER A 164 -28.92 17.49 -5.08
C SER A 164 -28.48 16.48 -6.13
N CYS A 165 -27.21 16.47 -6.49
CA CYS A 165 -26.58 15.53 -7.43
C CYS A 165 -25.71 14.51 -6.68
N SER A 166 -25.99 13.23 -6.87
CA SER A 166 -25.11 12.15 -6.39
C SER A 166 -23.94 11.94 -7.37
N VAL A 167 -22.73 11.97 -6.85
CA VAL A 167 -21.50 11.72 -7.60
C VAL A 167 -21.18 10.24 -7.49
N SER A 168 -21.08 9.56 -8.65
CA SER A 168 -20.77 8.13 -8.71
C SER A 168 -19.28 7.87 -8.54
N TYR A 169 -18.43 8.78 -9.03
CA TYR A 169 -16.99 8.60 -9.10
C TYR A 169 -16.25 9.91 -8.82
N PHE A 170 -15.30 9.86 -7.90
CA PHE A 170 -14.40 10.98 -7.61
C PHE A 170 -12.99 10.63 -8.09
N ASN A 171 -12.42 11.51 -8.92
CA ASN A 171 -11.10 11.36 -9.52
C ASN A 171 -10.89 10.01 -10.25
N LYS A 172 -11.89 9.63 -11.04
CA LYS A 172 -11.84 8.51 -11.98
C LYS A 172 -11.98 9.00 -13.42
N THR A 173 -11.39 8.28 -14.36
CA THR A 173 -11.55 8.58 -15.79
C THR A 173 -13.03 8.49 -16.19
N ARG A 174 -13.56 9.57 -16.76
CA ARG A 174 -14.97 9.63 -17.15
C ARG A 174 -15.27 8.63 -18.29
N THR A 175 -16.25 7.78 -18.04
CA THR A 175 -16.84 6.86 -19.01
C THR A 175 -18.30 7.22 -19.26
N THR A 176 -19.11 6.30 -19.82
CA THR A 176 -20.53 6.52 -20.13
C THR A 176 -21.48 6.35 -18.94
N ALA A 177 -21.00 5.92 -17.77
CA ALA A 177 -21.84 5.62 -16.60
C ALA A 177 -21.64 6.62 -15.46
N GLY A 178 -22.71 7.21 -14.96
CA GLY A 178 -22.74 8.00 -13.75
C GLY A 178 -22.26 9.47 -13.87
N ALA A 179 -22.23 10.15 -12.73
CA ALA A 179 -21.65 11.47 -12.56
C ALA A 179 -20.24 11.37 -11.97
N TYR A 180 -19.35 12.19 -12.46
CA TYR A 180 -17.94 12.25 -12.07
C TYR A 180 -17.66 13.61 -11.46
N LEU A 181 -16.83 13.63 -10.42
CA LEU A 181 -16.25 14.84 -9.87
C LEU A 181 -14.74 14.73 -9.99
N LEU A 182 -14.09 15.71 -10.58
CA LEU A 182 -12.64 15.77 -10.76
C LEU A 182 -12.09 16.98 -10.03
N ASP A 183 -10.92 16.85 -9.39
CA ASP A 183 -10.14 17.97 -8.83
C ASP A 183 -8.66 17.86 -9.23
N ARG A 184 -7.81 18.70 -8.67
CA ARG A 184 -6.37 18.72 -8.95
C ARG A 184 -5.65 17.42 -8.55
N ASN A 185 -6.18 16.61 -7.64
CA ASN A 185 -5.60 15.29 -7.34
C ASN A 185 -5.83 14.30 -8.49
N TYR A 186 -6.81 14.54 -9.38
CA TYR A 186 -6.95 13.77 -10.61
C TYR A 186 -5.82 14.08 -11.58
N ASP A 187 -5.74 15.33 -12.04
CA ASP A 187 -4.69 15.90 -12.87
C ASP A 187 -4.91 17.41 -13.05
N GLU A 188 -3.97 18.07 -13.73
CA GLU A 188 -4.11 19.46 -14.19
C GLU A 188 -5.18 19.65 -15.26
N ALA A 189 -5.67 18.55 -15.86
CA ALA A 189 -6.65 18.56 -16.94
C ALA A 189 -7.71 17.48 -16.79
N THR A 190 -8.87 17.71 -17.40
CA THR A 190 -10.04 16.80 -17.30
C THR A 190 -9.91 15.52 -18.10
N HIS A 191 -9.04 15.43 -19.08
CA HIS A 191 -8.83 14.28 -20.00
C HIS A 191 -10.13 13.75 -20.61
N PHE A 192 -11.08 14.64 -20.98
CA PHE A 192 -12.31 14.22 -21.63
C PHE A 192 -12.03 13.61 -23.01
N ALA A 193 -12.48 12.38 -23.20
CA ALA A 193 -12.39 11.64 -24.46
C ALA A 193 -13.74 11.56 -25.20
N ALA A 194 -14.84 11.98 -24.59
CA ALA A 194 -16.18 11.92 -25.12
C ALA A 194 -16.96 13.20 -24.77
N LYS A 195 -17.96 13.55 -25.59
CA LYS A 195 -18.85 14.68 -25.34
C LYS A 195 -19.64 14.46 -24.06
N GLY A 196 -19.89 15.54 -23.33
CA GLY A 196 -20.68 15.52 -22.09
C GLY A 196 -20.91 16.90 -21.51
N SER A 197 -21.75 16.98 -20.50
CA SER A 197 -22.01 18.17 -19.73
C SER A 197 -21.00 18.31 -18.60
N TYR A 198 -20.62 19.55 -18.27
CA TYR A 198 -19.76 19.84 -17.13
C TYR A 198 -20.20 21.13 -16.41
N ILE A 199 -19.90 21.17 -15.12
CA ILE A 199 -20.11 22.31 -14.21
C ILE A 199 -18.78 22.50 -13.48
N VAL A 200 -18.19 23.69 -13.58
CA VAL A 200 -16.97 24.05 -12.85
C VAL A 200 -17.37 24.69 -11.53
N LEU A 201 -16.84 24.15 -10.46
CA LEU A 201 -17.07 24.54 -9.09
C LEU A 201 -15.78 25.11 -8.52
N GLU A 202 -15.84 26.22 -7.84
CA GLU A 202 -14.68 26.82 -7.16
C GLU A 202 -14.83 26.66 -5.64
N ARG A 203 -13.78 26.26 -4.98
CA ARG A 203 -13.74 26.08 -3.52
C ARG A 203 -13.65 27.44 -2.85
N GLU A 204 -14.42 27.62 -1.80
CA GLU A 204 -14.38 28.86 -1.00
C GLU A 204 -13.16 28.91 -0.07
N ASP A 205 -12.64 27.73 0.31
CA ASP A 205 -11.49 27.59 1.21
C ASP A 205 -10.66 26.31 0.89
N SER A 206 -9.62 26.08 1.68
CA SER A 206 -8.73 24.91 1.58
C SER A 206 -9.19 23.70 2.41
N THR A 207 -10.46 23.65 2.87
CA THR A 207 -10.98 22.51 3.66
C THR A 207 -10.72 21.20 2.93
N PRO A 208 -10.03 20.21 3.56
CA PRO A 208 -9.73 18.94 2.90
C PRO A 208 -11.01 18.17 2.53
N VAL A 209 -10.99 17.53 1.36
CA VAL A 209 -12.02 16.57 0.96
C VAL A 209 -11.77 15.27 1.73
N LYS A 210 -12.65 14.91 2.67
CA LYS A 210 -12.46 13.70 3.49
C LYS A 210 -13.77 13.03 3.85
N ALA A 211 -13.71 11.74 4.18
CA ALA A 211 -14.87 10.99 4.68
C ALA A 211 -15.45 11.63 5.94
N GLY A 212 -16.76 11.78 5.99
CA GLY A 212 -17.49 12.47 7.06
C GLY A 212 -17.41 13.99 6.99
N GLY A 213 -16.76 14.57 5.95
CA GLY A 213 -16.57 16.01 5.79
C GLY A 213 -17.48 16.64 4.75
N SER A 214 -17.40 17.99 4.69
CA SER A 214 -18.07 18.78 3.66
C SER A 214 -17.18 19.94 3.21
N VAL A 215 -17.34 20.35 1.94
CA VAL A 215 -16.61 21.46 1.31
C VAL A 215 -17.62 22.41 0.66
N LYS A 216 -17.48 23.71 0.92
CA LYS A 216 -18.27 24.75 0.29
C LYS A 216 -17.71 25.11 -1.07
N LEU A 217 -18.57 25.21 -2.06
CA LEU A 217 -18.24 25.44 -3.44
C LEU A 217 -19.18 26.46 -4.06
N LYS A 218 -18.71 27.21 -5.06
CA LYS A 218 -19.52 28.09 -5.89
C LYS A 218 -19.47 27.64 -7.34
N VAL A 219 -20.61 27.64 -8.01
CA VAL A 219 -20.68 27.38 -9.46
C VAL A 219 -20.12 28.58 -10.21
N VAL A 220 -19.01 28.41 -10.94
CA VAL A 220 -18.35 29.50 -11.66
C VAL A 220 -18.57 29.46 -13.18
N SER A 221 -18.73 28.25 -13.73
CA SER A 221 -19.07 28.10 -15.16
C SER A 221 -19.70 26.74 -15.43
N LYS A 222 -20.35 26.60 -16.58
CA LYS A 222 -20.86 25.31 -17.07
C LYS A 222 -20.88 25.26 -18.58
N GLY A 223 -20.91 24.06 -19.14
CA GLY A 223 -20.95 23.89 -20.59
C GLY A 223 -21.10 22.43 -21.02
N THR A 224 -20.95 22.24 -22.31
CA THR A 224 -20.92 20.92 -22.96
C THR A 224 -19.72 20.84 -23.91
N GLY A 225 -19.06 19.69 -23.98
CA GLY A 225 -17.93 19.51 -24.86
C GLY A 225 -17.27 18.15 -24.72
N SER A 226 -16.34 17.87 -25.63
CA SER A 226 -15.49 16.69 -25.66
C SER A 226 -14.00 17.00 -25.47
N SER A 227 -13.63 18.28 -25.48
CA SER A 227 -12.24 18.71 -25.32
C SER A 227 -11.83 18.69 -23.86
N SER A 228 -10.63 18.22 -23.59
CA SER A 228 -9.98 18.39 -22.30
C SER A 228 -9.71 19.88 -22.05
N PHE A 229 -9.83 20.31 -20.78
CA PHE A 229 -9.47 21.65 -20.34
C PHE A 229 -8.83 21.59 -18.95
N ALA A 230 -8.14 22.67 -18.57
CA ALA A 230 -7.43 22.75 -17.31
C ALA A 230 -8.38 22.79 -16.10
N ILE A 231 -8.00 22.08 -15.04
CA ILE A 231 -8.62 22.17 -13.71
C ILE A 231 -7.78 23.14 -12.89
N GLY A 232 -8.34 24.24 -12.44
CA GLY A 232 -7.63 25.20 -11.58
C GLY A 232 -7.34 24.61 -10.19
N GLU A 233 -6.35 25.16 -9.48
CA GLU A 233 -5.92 24.65 -8.16
C GLU A 233 -7.05 24.55 -7.13
N ASN A 234 -7.99 25.50 -7.15
CA ASN A 234 -9.15 25.52 -6.26
C ASN A 234 -10.44 25.07 -6.94
N GLN A 235 -10.33 24.42 -8.11
CA GLN A 235 -11.51 24.04 -8.88
C GLN A 235 -11.81 22.55 -8.76
N MET A 236 -13.11 22.26 -8.91
CA MET A 236 -13.64 20.92 -9.14
C MET A 236 -14.53 20.93 -10.37
N VAL A 237 -14.58 19.83 -11.10
CA VAL A 237 -15.40 19.68 -12.30
C VAL A 237 -16.39 18.54 -12.11
N LEU A 238 -17.67 18.89 -11.88
CA LEU A 238 -18.77 17.93 -11.92
C LEU A 238 -19.15 17.68 -13.38
N THR A 239 -19.18 16.42 -13.79
CA THR A 239 -19.38 16.08 -15.22
C THR A 239 -20.11 14.76 -15.41
N LYS A 240 -20.80 14.62 -16.55
CA LYS A 240 -21.34 13.36 -17.05
C LYS A 240 -21.17 13.28 -18.58
N SER A 241 -21.05 12.08 -19.12
CA SER A 241 -21.07 11.86 -20.58
C SER A 241 -22.47 12.09 -21.16
N ASP A 242 -22.55 12.48 -22.43
CA ASP A 242 -23.81 12.50 -23.17
C ASP A 242 -24.42 11.10 -23.19
N GLY A 243 -25.74 11.02 -23.01
CA GLY A 243 -26.45 9.74 -22.92
C GLY A 243 -26.28 9.00 -21.58
N ALA A 244 -25.41 9.46 -20.66
CA ALA A 244 -25.33 8.86 -19.33
C ALA A 244 -26.64 9.05 -18.55
N ASN A 245 -27.19 7.94 -18.05
CA ASN A 245 -28.34 7.99 -17.15
C ASN A 245 -27.89 8.39 -15.73
N VAL A 246 -28.11 9.66 -15.37
CA VAL A 246 -27.84 10.23 -14.04
C VAL A 246 -29.14 10.87 -13.53
N PRO A 247 -30.06 10.10 -12.91
CA PRO A 247 -31.36 10.62 -12.47
C PRO A 247 -31.26 11.78 -11.49
N SER A 248 -30.17 11.84 -10.71
CA SER A 248 -29.89 12.90 -9.75
C SER A 248 -29.15 14.12 -10.36
N TRP A 249 -28.94 14.16 -11.68
CA TRP A 249 -28.24 15.30 -12.28
C TRP A 249 -29.02 16.60 -12.08
N VAL A 250 -28.33 17.59 -11.54
CA VAL A 250 -28.83 18.96 -11.38
C VAL A 250 -27.97 19.87 -12.23
N ASP A 251 -28.60 20.70 -13.05
CA ASP A 251 -27.94 21.73 -13.84
C ASP A 251 -27.83 23.03 -13.02
N PHE A 252 -27.00 23.00 -11.98
CA PHE A 252 -26.81 24.14 -11.07
C PHE A 252 -26.49 25.42 -11.87
N PRO A 253 -27.19 26.56 -11.60
CA PRO A 253 -26.93 27.83 -12.27
C PRO A 253 -25.58 28.42 -11.81
N VAL A 254 -24.95 29.18 -12.71
CA VAL A 254 -23.73 29.95 -12.39
C VAL A 254 -24.02 30.95 -11.28
N GLY A 255 -23.17 31.02 -10.29
CA GLY A 255 -23.30 31.85 -9.09
C GLY A 255 -23.94 31.14 -7.90
N GLU A 256 -24.51 29.93 -8.08
CA GLU A 256 -25.11 29.20 -6.97
C GLU A 256 -24.02 28.66 -6.01
N ASP A 257 -24.26 28.83 -4.71
CA ASP A 257 -23.46 28.21 -3.66
C ASP A 257 -23.94 26.76 -3.44
N VAL A 258 -23.02 25.83 -3.47
CA VAL A 258 -23.30 24.40 -3.29
C VAL A 258 -22.36 23.80 -2.26
N THR A 259 -22.77 22.69 -1.65
CA THR A 259 -21.96 21.96 -0.66
C THR A 259 -21.69 20.56 -1.19
N LEU A 260 -20.41 20.20 -1.30
CA LEU A 260 -19.96 18.82 -1.45
C LEU A 260 -19.95 18.15 -0.07
N SER A 261 -20.67 17.04 0.08
CA SER A 261 -20.69 16.22 1.30
C SER A 261 -20.21 14.83 0.99
N ILE A 262 -19.37 14.27 1.87
CA ILE A 262 -18.84 12.91 1.76
C ILE A 262 -19.21 12.15 3.02
N THR A 263 -19.98 11.08 2.87
CA THR A 263 -20.35 10.18 3.97
C THR A 263 -19.65 8.83 3.78
N ALA A 264 -19.34 8.14 4.86
CA ALA A 264 -18.95 6.74 4.85
C ALA A 264 -19.99 5.93 5.60
N ALA A 265 -20.36 4.75 5.09
CA ALA A 265 -21.33 3.89 5.75
C ALA A 265 -20.82 3.38 7.10
N ASP A 266 -19.51 3.08 7.18
CA ASP A 266 -18.82 2.76 8.44
C ASP A 266 -18.00 4.00 8.88
N PRO A 267 -18.27 4.55 10.09
CA PRO A 267 -17.54 5.71 10.62
C PRO A 267 -16.03 5.51 10.76
N ALA A 268 -15.54 4.27 10.87
CA ALA A 268 -14.11 3.98 10.96
C ALA A 268 -13.30 4.56 9.80
N TRP A 269 -13.93 4.73 8.61
CA TRP A 269 -13.28 5.31 7.45
C TRP A 269 -13.04 6.83 7.55
N SER A 270 -13.71 7.52 8.45
CA SER A 270 -13.46 8.96 8.70
C SER A 270 -12.17 9.22 9.49
N GLU A 271 -11.61 8.19 10.12
CA GLU A 271 -10.36 8.24 10.92
C GLU A 271 -9.14 7.77 10.12
N VAL A 272 -9.34 7.33 8.87
CA VAL A 272 -8.28 6.78 8.03
C VAL A 272 -7.39 7.87 7.48
N GLU A 273 -6.07 7.72 7.68
CA GLU A 273 -5.02 8.60 7.15
C GLU A 273 -4.55 8.14 5.76
N TYR A 274 -4.43 6.82 5.54
CA TYR A 274 -3.99 6.24 4.28
C TYR A 274 -4.88 5.07 3.89
N ALA A 275 -5.31 5.00 2.64
CA ALA A 275 -6.05 3.85 2.14
C ALA A 275 -5.76 3.54 0.69
N VAL A 276 -5.84 2.26 0.36
CA VAL A 276 -5.79 1.74 -1.02
C VAL A 276 -6.87 0.69 -1.23
N GLY A 277 -7.31 0.56 -2.48
CA GLY A 277 -8.24 -0.49 -2.89
C GLY A 277 -7.60 -1.87 -2.99
N GLY A 278 -8.48 -2.88 -3.11
CA GLY A 278 -8.11 -4.28 -3.32
C GLY A 278 -9.34 -5.16 -3.54
N LYS A 279 -9.11 -6.45 -3.76
CA LYS A 279 -10.17 -7.44 -3.91
C LYS A 279 -10.26 -8.31 -2.67
N LEU A 280 -11.47 -8.53 -2.14
CA LEU A 280 -11.66 -9.37 -0.95
C LEU A 280 -11.10 -10.77 -1.19
N LEU A 281 -10.28 -11.24 -0.26
CA LEU A 281 -9.66 -12.57 -0.29
C LEU A 281 -10.01 -13.39 0.96
N ILE A 282 -10.09 -12.77 2.12
CA ILE A 282 -10.55 -13.39 3.37
C ILE A 282 -11.57 -12.45 4.02
N ASP A 283 -12.73 -13.01 4.36
CA ASP A 283 -13.74 -12.35 5.18
C ASP A 283 -14.10 -13.25 6.35
N ASP A 284 -13.91 -12.76 7.56
CA ASP A 284 -14.13 -13.49 8.82
C ASP A 284 -13.56 -14.91 8.77
N SER A 285 -12.26 -15.00 8.47
CA SER A 285 -11.48 -16.26 8.35
C SER A 285 -11.96 -17.21 7.23
N THR A 286 -12.85 -16.76 6.35
CA THR A 286 -13.32 -17.53 5.19
C THR A 286 -12.67 -17.04 3.91
N VAL A 287 -11.96 -17.91 3.22
CA VAL A 287 -11.33 -17.58 1.93
C VAL A 287 -12.38 -17.45 0.84
N THR A 288 -12.31 -16.38 0.06
CA THR A 288 -13.13 -16.13 -1.12
C THR A 288 -12.27 -15.70 -2.31
N THR A 289 -12.62 -16.15 -3.49
CA THR A 289 -11.90 -15.76 -4.72
C THR A 289 -12.82 -15.01 -5.69
N SER A 290 -14.02 -14.70 -5.26
CA SER A 290 -15.01 -13.98 -6.06
C SER A 290 -14.52 -12.57 -6.42
N GLY A 291 -14.56 -12.24 -7.70
CA GLY A 291 -14.11 -10.94 -8.20
C GLY A 291 -12.60 -10.75 -8.30
N ILE A 292 -11.81 -11.79 -8.04
CA ILE A 292 -10.36 -11.77 -8.25
C ILE A 292 -10.04 -12.23 -9.67
N ASP A 293 -9.38 -11.38 -10.44
CA ASP A 293 -9.01 -11.68 -11.82
C ASP A 293 -8.01 -12.84 -11.88
N ALA A 294 -8.25 -13.76 -12.83
CA ALA A 294 -7.42 -14.96 -13.00
C ALA A 294 -7.18 -15.72 -11.68
N ALA A 295 -8.22 -15.84 -10.84
CA ALA A 295 -8.15 -16.47 -9.53
C ALA A 295 -7.57 -17.90 -9.57
N ALA A 296 -7.95 -18.70 -10.56
CA ALA A 296 -7.48 -20.08 -10.74
C ALA A 296 -6.07 -20.19 -11.33
N SER A 297 -5.49 -19.11 -11.85
CA SER A 297 -4.16 -19.14 -12.46
C SER A 297 -3.07 -18.94 -11.41
N ARG A 298 -2.00 -19.75 -11.49
CA ARG A 298 -0.77 -19.53 -10.72
C ARG A 298 0.00 -18.35 -11.30
N ARG A 299 0.37 -17.42 -10.45
CA ARG A 299 1.12 -16.21 -10.82
C ARG A 299 1.77 -15.57 -9.59
N ALA A 300 2.64 -14.60 -9.82
CA ALA A 300 3.07 -13.71 -8.76
C ALA A 300 1.86 -13.00 -8.15
N ARG A 301 1.82 -12.86 -6.82
CA ARG A 301 0.71 -12.28 -6.09
C ARG A 301 1.20 -11.35 -4.98
N SER A 302 0.44 -10.29 -4.77
CA SER A 302 0.57 -9.42 -3.61
C SER A 302 -0.73 -9.40 -2.83
N ALA A 303 -0.64 -9.33 -1.51
CA ALA A 303 -1.82 -9.30 -0.63
C ALA A 303 -1.52 -8.53 0.66
N ILE A 304 -2.59 -8.07 1.31
CA ILE A 304 -2.55 -7.54 2.66
C ILE A 304 -3.60 -8.22 3.52
N GLY A 305 -3.21 -8.64 4.72
CA GLY A 305 -4.12 -9.25 5.70
C GLY A 305 -3.99 -8.60 7.07
N VAL A 306 -5.03 -8.78 7.88
CA VAL A 306 -5.08 -8.32 9.29
C VAL A 306 -5.46 -9.51 10.16
N LYS A 307 -4.69 -9.73 11.22
CA LYS A 307 -4.94 -10.75 12.23
C LYS A 307 -5.95 -10.25 13.28
N SER A 308 -6.45 -11.15 14.12
CA SER A 308 -7.41 -10.80 15.18
C SER A 308 -6.85 -9.84 16.23
N ASP A 309 -5.53 -9.81 16.42
CA ASP A 309 -4.83 -8.91 17.34
C ASP A 309 -4.47 -7.55 16.72
N GLY A 310 -4.85 -7.31 15.44
CA GLY A 310 -4.56 -6.09 14.71
C GLY A 310 -3.22 -6.10 13.93
N THR A 311 -2.41 -7.15 14.09
CA THR A 311 -1.18 -7.32 13.33
C THR A 311 -1.47 -7.34 11.82
N VAL A 312 -0.71 -6.58 11.04
CA VAL A 312 -0.85 -6.49 9.57
C VAL A 312 0.20 -7.36 8.90
N VAL A 313 -0.21 -8.08 7.87
CA VAL A 313 0.65 -8.93 7.05
C VAL A 313 0.64 -8.41 5.62
N LEU A 314 1.77 -7.92 5.09
CA LEU A 314 1.99 -7.75 3.66
C LEU A 314 2.66 -9.00 3.13
N TYR A 315 2.03 -9.62 2.15
CA TYR A 315 2.49 -10.86 1.52
C TYR A 315 2.78 -10.63 0.05
N GLU A 316 3.95 -11.03 -0.40
CA GLU A 316 4.31 -11.10 -1.81
C GLU A 316 4.88 -12.48 -2.12
N ILE A 317 4.46 -13.08 -3.21
CA ILE A 317 5.06 -14.29 -3.74
C ILE A 317 5.44 -14.09 -5.20
N ASP A 318 6.68 -14.40 -5.52
CA ASP A 318 7.15 -14.46 -6.90
C ASP A 318 6.36 -15.48 -7.71
N GLY A 319 6.27 -15.30 -9.02
CA GLY A 319 5.53 -16.24 -9.86
C GLY A 319 5.83 -16.11 -11.34
N ASN A 320 5.25 -17.00 -12.14
CA ASN A 320 5.46 -17.06 -13.59
C ASN A 320 6.92 -17.32 -14.01
N GLN A 321 7.76 -17.86 -13.12
CA GLN A 321 9.18 -18.12 -13.33
C GLN A 321 9.51 -19.49 -12.75
N SER A 322 9.50 -20.54 -13.58
CA SER A 322 9.62 -21.94 -13.14
C SER A 322 10.90 -22.26 -12.36
N SER A 323 11.97 -21.52 -12.57
CA SER A 323 13.25 -21.67 -11.86
C SER A 323 13.33 -20.85 -10.56
N VAL A 324 12.43 -19.90 -10.33
CA VAL A 324 12.40 -18.99 -9.17
C VAL A 324 11.18 -19.25 -8.30
N SER A 325 10.00 -19.17 -8.90
CA SER A 325 8.71 -19.43 -8.25
C SER A 325 7.63 -19.62 -9.32
N THR A 326 6.77 -20.62 -9.14
CA THR A 326 5.60 -20.83 -10.02
C THR A 326 4.45 -19.89 -9.62
N GLY A 327 4.44 -19.41 -8.37
CA GLY A 327 3.39 -18.58 -7.82
C GLY A 327 2.17 -19.36 -7.35
N LEU A 328 1.16 -18.63 -6.89
CA LEU A 328 -0.06 -19.17 -6.28
C LEU A 328 -1.32 -18.84 -7.08
N THR A 329 -2.33 -19.69 -6.96
CA THR A 329 -3.72 -19.35 -7.22
C THR A 329 -4.22 -18.39 -6.13
N ALA A 330 -5.36 -17.72 -6.35
CA ALA A 330 -5.95 -16.86 -5.31
C ALA A 330 -6.40 -17.67 -4.08
N ALA A 331 -6.91 -18.88 -4.29
CA ALA A 331 -7.32 -19.75 -3.19
C ALA A 331 -6.12 -20.14 -2.30
N GLU A 332 -5.01 -20.55 -2.90
CA GLU A 332 -3.80 -20.89 -2.15
C GLU A 332 -3.22 -19.67 -1.40
N LEU A 333 -3.25 -18.48 -2.01
CA LEU A 333 -2.86 -17.23 -1.33
C LEU A 333 -3.74 -16.95 -0.11
N GLY A 334 -5.06 -17.17 -0.25
CA GLY A 334 -6.00 -17.04 0.86
C GLY A 334 -5.71 -18.01 2.00
N GLU A 335 -5.45 -19.27 1.71
CA GLU A 335 -5.10 -20.27 2.72
C GLU A 335 -3.77 -19.93 3.40
N GLU A 336 -2.75 -19.48 2.66
CA GLU A 336 -1.47 -19.01 3.24
C GLU A 336 -1.68 -17.87 4.25
N LEU A 337 -2.46 -16.85 3.89
CA LEU A 337 -2.74 -15.74 4.80
C LEU A 337 -3.55 -16.18 6.02
N LYS A 338 -4.46 -17.13 5.85
CA LYS A 338 -5.22 -17.72 6.95
C LYS A 338 -4.31 -18.52 7.88
N GLU A 339 -3.37 -19.30 7.35
CA GLU A 339 -2.36 -20.01 8.17
C GLU A 339 -1.44 -19.04 8.90
N LEU A 340 -1.16 -17.85 8.33
CA LEU A 340 -0.46 -16.78 9.04
C LEU A 340 -1.30 -16.08 10.10
N GLY A 341 -2.58 -16.47 10.28
CA GLY A 341 -3.51 -15.96 11.29
C GLY A 341 -4.36 -14.79 10.86
N CYS A 342 -4.40 -14.45 9.55
CA CYS A 342 -5.25 -13.36 9.06
C CYS A 342 -6.73 -13.75 9.12
N VAL A 343 -7.55 -12.89 9.70
CA VAL A 343 -9.00 -13.02 9.75
C VAL A 343 -9.71 -12.24 8.64
N ARG A 344 -9.04 -11.20 8.12
CA ARG A 344 -9.44 -10.45 6.92
C ARG A 344 -8.24 -10.22 6.01
N ALA A 345 -8.45 -10.28 4.69
CA ALA A 345 -7.41 -10.00 3.72
C ALA A 345 -7.94 -9.50 2.38
N LEU A 346 -7.10 -8.76 1.68
CA LEU A 346 -7.30 -8.33 0.30
C LEU A 346 -6.20 -8.90 -0.60
N CYS A 347 -6.60 -9.38 -1.79
CA CYS A 347 -5.69 -9.55 -2.91
C CYS A 347 -5.44 -8.18 -3.53
N LEU A 348 -4.17 -7.82 -3.67
CA LEU A 348 -3.70 -6.64 -4.35
C LEU A 348 -3.39 -6.96 -5.82
N ASP A 349 -2.96 -5.97 -6.60
CA ASP A 349 -2.61 -6.22 -8.00
C ASP A 349 -1.42 -7.20 -8.10
N GLY A 350 -1.54 -8.14 -9.01
CA GLY A 350 -0.65 -9.29 -9.12
C GLY A 350 0.07 -9.40 -10.47
N GLY A 351 0.68 -10.54 -10.71
CA GLY A 351 1.45 -10.80 -11.92
C GLY A 351 2.65 -9.86 -12.04
N GLY A 352 2.78 -9.17 -13.18
CA GLY A 352 3.88 -8.24 -13.40
C GLY A 352 3.95 -7.05 -12.44
N SER A 353 2.85 -6.73 -11.75
CA SER A 353 2.79 -5.67 -10.74
C SER A 353 3.36 -6.10 -9.40
N SER A 354 3.37 -7.42 -9.07
CA SER A 354 3.89 -7.91 -7.80
C SER A 354 5.36 -7.54 -7.61
N ALA A 355 5.63 -6.82 -6.55
CA ALA A 355 6.98 -6.40 -6.19
C ALA A 355 7.05 -6.08 -4.70
N MET A 356 8.14 -6.48 -4.04
CA MET A 356 8.43 -6.09 -2.66
C MET A 356 9.82 -5.48 -2.57
N ALA A 357 9.93 -4.36 -1.88
CA ALA A 357 11.19 -3.71 -1.56
C ALA A 357 11.45 -3.77 -0.04
N LEU A 358 12.72 -3.86 0.34
CA LEU A 358 13.14 -3.96 1.72
C LEU A 358 14.49 -3.29 1.93
N ARG A 359 14.64 -2.56 3.02
CA ARG A 359 15.91 -2.13 3.58
C ARG A 359 16.39 -3.19 4.57
N GLN A 360 17.50 -3.85 4.24
CA GLN A 360 18.12 -4.80 5.15
C GLN A 360 18.65 -4.07 6.39
N PRO A 361 18.59 -4.69 7.59
CA PRO A 361 19.19 -4.09 8.79
C PRO A 361 20.67 -3.72 8.58
N GLY A 362 21.03 -2.50 8.98
CA GLY A 362 22.38 -1.96 8.75
C GLY A 362 22.68 -1.53 7.31
N ALA A 363 21.67 -1.51 6.42
CA ALA A 363 21.81 -0.98 5.07
C ALA A 363 21.27 0.46 4.97
N SER A 364 21.88 1.24 4.07
CA SER A 364 21.45 2.62 3.77
C SER A 364 20.26 2.67 2.80
N GLU A 365 20.10 1.65 1.96
CA GLU A 365 19.15 1.67 0.85
C GLU A 365 18.07 0.60 0.97
N THR A 366 16.86 0.97 0.55
CA THR A 366 15.74 0.06 0.34
C THR A 366 15.81 -0.44 -1.10
N SER A 367 15.93 -1.75 -1.29
CA SER A 367 16.10 -2.38 -2.58
C SER A 367 15.00 -3.40 -2.89
N LEU A 368 14.80 -3.69 -4.17
CA LEU A 368 13.90 -4.75 -4.62
C LEU A 368 14.42 -6.12 -4.14
N ILE A 369 13.54 -6.91 -3.52
CA ILE A 369 13.85 -8.26 -3.02
C ILE A 369 13.06 -9.36 -3.70
N SER A 370 11.98 -9.03 -4.39
CA SER A 370 11.20 -9.94 -5.24
C SER A 370 11.79 -10.03 -6.65
N SER A 371 11.32 -11.00 -7.43
CA SER A 371 11.68 -11.19 -8.84
C SER A 371 10.50 -10.85 -9.74
N PRO A 372 10.52 -9.68 -10.41
CA PRO A 372 9.39 -9.28 -11.25
C PRO A 372 9.11 -10.27 -12.37
N SER A 373 7.87 -10.75 -12.48
CA SER A 373 7.50 -11.77 -13.48
C SER A 373 7.54 -11.27 -14.93
N ASP A 374 7.56 -9.94 -15.15
CA ASP A 374 7.74 -9.33 -16.46
C ASP A 374 9.23 -9.20 -16.86
N GLY A 375 10.16 -9.71 -16.05
CA GLY A 375 11.62 -9.55 -16.25
C GLY A 375 12.15 -8.18 -15.81
N SER A 376 11.29 -7.20 -15.56
CA SER A 376 11.60 -5.87 -15.05
C SER A 376 10.46 -5.36 -14.18
N GLN A 377 10.74 -4.35 -13.33
CA GLN A 377 9.73 -3.75 -12.47
C GLN A 377 8.66 -3.05 -13.32
N ARG A 378 7.40 -3.41 -13.11
CA ARG A 378 6.26 -2.67 -13.69
C ARG A 378 6.04 -1.37 -12.93
N ALA A 379 5.71 -0.30 -13.65
CA ALA A 379 5.22 0.92 -13.04
C ALA A 379 3.75 0.74 -12.62
N CYS A 380 3.48 0.78 -11.32
CA CYS A 380 2.16 0.63 -10.71
C CYS A 380 1.62 1.98 -10.22
N ALA A 381 0.30 2.04 -9.97
CA ALA A 381 -0.36 3.27 -9.58
C ALA A 381 -0.04 3.68 -8.14
N ASN A 382 -0.01 2.73 -7.22
CA ASN A 382 0.23 3.01 -5.81
C ASN A 382 0.91 1.84 -5.09
N TYR A 383 1.38 2.14 -3.88
CA TYR A 383 2.16 1.24 -3.03
C TYR A 383 1.79 1.43 -1.56
N ILE A 384 1.98 0.38 -0.76
CA ILE A 384 1.97 0.43 0.70
C ILE A 384 3.41 0.24 1.16
N PHE A 385 3.91 1.18 1.97
CA PHE A 385 5.21 1.08 2.60
C PHE A 385 5.11 1.24 4.11
N PHE A 386 6.11 0.71 4.81
CA PHE A 386 6.39 0.97 6.21
C PHE A 386 7.60 1.89 6.31
N THR A 387 7.48 2.94 7.12
CA THR A 387 8.53 3.94 7.34
C THR A 387 8.90 4.01 8.81
N ALA A 388 10.19 4.19 9.12
CA ALA A 388 10.63 4.40 10.49
C ALA A 388 10.15 5.75 11.02
N ASN A 389 9.66 5.78 12.27
CA ASN A 389 9.25 7.00 12.97
C ASN A 389 10.45 7.74 13.59
N THR A 390 11.51 6.99 13.90
CA THR A 390 12.77 7.55 14.42
C THR A 390 13.73 7.83 13.27
N PRO A 391 14.28 9.03 13.14
CA PRO A 391 15.32 9.32 12.17
C PRO A 391 16.54 8.42 12.39
N ALA A 392 17.23 8.08 11.30
CA ALA A 392 18.54 7.43 11.38
C ALA A 392 19.55 8.40 12.02
N ASP A 393 20.21 7.97 13.09
CA ASP A 393 21.21 8.78 13.82
C ASP A 393 22.63 8.18 13.74
N GLY A 394 22.75 6.97 13.18
CA GLY A 394 24.02 6.25 13.05
C GLY A 394 24.61 5.75 14.38
N VAL A 395 23.86 5.89 15.49
CA VAL A 395 24.28 5.40 16.80
C VAL A 395 23.92 3.93 16.93
N THR A 396 24.89 3.07 17.11
CA THR A 396 24.67 1.62 17.16
C THR A 396 23.73 1.22 18.29
N ALA A 397 22.58 0.67 17.93
CA ALA A 397 21.58 0.10 18.82
C ALA A 397 21.50 -1.44 18.67
N HIS A 398 21.81 -1.97 17.50
CA HIS A 398 21.69 -3.40 17.18
C HIS A 398 22.98 -3.93 16.52
N ALA A 399 23.31 -5.20 16.82
CA ALA A 399 24.30 -5.98 16.10
C ALA A 399 23.58 -6.90 15.08
N VAL A 400 23.90 -6.77 13.80
CA VAL A 400 23.29 -7.54 12.72
C VAL A 400 24.27 -8.63 12.30
N LEU A 401 23.90 -9.89 12.57
CA LEU A 401 24.69 -11.05 12.13
C LEU A 401 24.08 -11.62 10.84
N THR A 402 24.90 -11.74 9.82
CA THR A 402 24.48 -12.32 8.54
C THR A 402 25.36 -13.55 8.23
N PRO A 403 24.80 -14.77 8.16
CA PRO A 403 25.55 -15.96 7.82
C PRO A 403 25.91 -15.94 6.33
N SER A 404 27.11 -16.43 5.98
CA SER A 404 27.54 -16.60 4.60
C SER A 404 26.72 -17.67 3.86
N TYR A 405 26.30 -18.71 4.58
CA TYR A 405 25.39 -19.76 4.10
C TYR A 405 24.26 -19.96 5.09
N ARG A 406 23.04 -19.91 4.62
CA ARG A 406 21.84 -20.14 5.45
C ARG A 406 21.54 -21.63 5.63
N TYR A 407 22.06 -22.45 4.74
CA TYR A 407 21.94 -23.90 4.77
C TYR A 407 23.33 -24.48 4.85
N ILE A 408 23.57 -25.27 5.87
CA ILE A 408 24.82 -26.03 6.05
C ILE A 408 24.48 -27.49 6.34
N LEU A 409 25.28 -28.40 5.85
CA LEU A 409 25.17 -29.82 6.20
C LEU A 409 25.53 -30.02 7.68
N PRO A 410 24.97 -31.04 8.34
CA PRO A 410 25.39 -31.40 9.69
C PRO A 410 26.91 -31.55 9.79
N GLY A 411 27.56 -30.88 10.76
CA GLY A 411 29.00 -30.88 10.95
C GLY A 411 29.78 -29.87 10.11
N ALA A 412 29.14 -29.13 9.18
CA ALA A 412 29.76 -28.03 8.47
C ALA A 412 29.75 -26.72 9.30
N SER A 413 30.62 -25.79 8.92
CA SER A 413 30.75 -24.48 9.55
C SER A 413 30.30 -23.35 8.58
N THR A 414 29.81 -22.25 9.11
CA THR A 414 29.54 -21.03 8.34
C THR A 414 30.17 -19.81 9.01
N TRP A 415 30.48 -18.82 8.20
CA TRP A 415 30.98 -17.53 8.67
C TRP A 415 29.84 -16.55 8.81
N PHE A 416 29.96 -15.63 9.76
CA PHE A 416 29.04 -14.53 9.94
C PHE A 416 29.75 -13.22 9.67
N SER A 417 29.10 -12.34 8.90
CA SER A 417 29.45 -10.93 8.88
C SER A 417 28.65 -10.18 9.93
N ILE A 418 29.26 -9.18 10.53
CA ILE A 418 28.65 -8.35 11.58
C ILE A 418 28.57 -6.92 11.06
N LYS A 419 27.41 -6.31 11.20
CA LYS A 419 27.17 -4.88 10.97
C LYS A 419 26.53 -4.26 12.19
N GLY A 420 26.72 -2.97 12.39
CA GLY A 420 25.90 -2.19 13.31
C GLY A 420 24.64 -1.70 12.63
N ALA A 421 23.58 -1.57 13.39
CA ALA A 421 22.41 -0.82 13.00
C ALA A 421 21.96 0.10 14.12
N ASP A 422 21.44 1.28 13.76
CA ASP A 422 20.88 2.23 14.71
C ASP A 422 19.45 1.82 15.15
N ALA A 423 18.81 2.62 15.99
CA ALA A 423 17.46 2.35 16.47
C ALA A 423 16.40 2.30 15.37
N SER A 424 16.66 2.92 14.21
CA SER A 424 15.81 2.84 13.03
C SER A 424 16.13 1.65 12.12
N TYR A 425 17.05 0.76 12.55
CA TYR A 425 17.65 -0.32 11.74
C TYR A 425 18.44 0.19 10.51
N GLY A 426 18.80 1.47 10.49
CA GLY A 426 19.71 2.07 9.52
C GLY A 426 21.16 1.70 9.79
N PRO A 427 22.11 2.12 8.90
CA PRO A 427 23.52 1.78 9.05
C PRO A 427 24.13 2.49 10.26
N ALA A 428 24.92 1.73 11.03
CA ALA A 428 25.76 2.22 12.13
C ALA A 428 27.08 1.45 12.16
N GLU A 429 28.02 1.89 12.98
CA GLU A 429 29.30 1.16 13.16
C GLU A 429 29.05 -0.21 13.81
N ALA A 430 29.82 -1.23 13.41
CA ALA A 430 29.77 -2.51 14.08
C ALA A 430 30.24 -2.39 15.54
N PRO A 431 29.56 -3.02 16.52
CA PRO A 431 30.01 -3.01 17.90
C PRO A 431 31.43 -3.63 18.00
N ALA A 432 32.32 -2.95 18.75
CA ALA A 432 33.71 -3.40 18.89
C ALA A 432 33.88 -4.58 19.91
N ASP A 433 32.96 -4.67 20.87
CA ASP A 433 33.06 -5.58 22.03
C ASP A 433 31.90 -6.59 22.03
N LEU A 434 31.84 -7.44 20.99
CA LEU A 434 30.85 -8.54 20.94
C LEU A 434 31.41 -9.79 21.61
N VAL A 435 30.65 -10.33 22.55
CA VAL A 435 30.90 -11.64 23.18
C VAL A 435 29.87 -12.60 22.64
N PHE A 436 30.32 -13.73 22.07
CA PHE A 436 29.47 -14.83 21.63
C PHE A 436 29.49 -15.92 22.70
N GLU A 437 28.31 -16.29 23.23
CA GLU A 437 28.14 -17.40 24.16
C GLU A 437 27.56 -18.63 23.45
#